data_7bcab02b0d31f0cc7b1ada9bda3d39b9
#
_entry.id   7bcab02b0d31f0cc7b1ada9bda3d39b9
#
_cell.length_a   1.000
_cell.length_b   1.000
_cell.length_c   1.000
_cell.angle_alpha   90.00
_cell.angle_beta   90.00
_cell.angle_gamma   90.00
#
_symmetry.space_group_name_H-M   'P 1'
#
loop_
_entity.id
_entity.type
_entity.pdbx_description
1 polymer ?
#
loop_
_entity_poly.entity_id
_entity_poly.type
_entity_poly.pdbx_seq_one_letter_code
_entity_poly.pdbx_strand_id
1 'polypeptide(L)'
;MGTLALLTISYIARDIIVPLIFAIIIAIVLHPVVNFFIRKRINRIIAICITLVLTAIVIGAFGFLFFSQASRFSDSWPILVEKFTEILNQTITSAAGYFDVNPQKIQAWISTAQKELINTSSAVIGKTLIAVGGLIVVLLLVPTYVFIILYYQPLLIEFIHRLFGKKNKVQVTEITMQIKTVIQHYLVGLIVEALIVATLDSTALLILGIDYAILLGIIAAILNVIPYIGGIVAVALPMMVALVTKTSAWYAFYVLIFYYVIQLFDNNFIVPVIVSSKVKINALFSIIVVFAGNALWGIPGMFLSIPLLAIVKLIFDHIEPLKPWGFLLGDTLPPLLNIKPILKKLKP
;
A
#
# COMPACT_ATOMS: atom_id res chain seq x y z
N MET A 1 -18.92 -24.76 -2.20
CA MET A 1 -19.25 -24.58 -0.76
C MET A 1 -18.01 -24.24 0.06
N GLY A 2 -16.88 -24.97 0.00
CA GLY A 2 -15.69 -24.71 0.83
C GLY A 2 -15.06 -23.34 0.63
N THR A 3 -14.93 -22.84 -0.62
CA THR A 3 -14.38 -21.51 -0.91
C THR A 3 -15.26 -20.38 -0.37
N LEU A 4 -16.56 -20.48 -0.49
CA LEU A 4 -17.50 -19.50 0.08
C LEU A 4 -17.43 -19.49 1.62
N ALA A 5 -17.35 -20.66 2.26
CA ALA A 5 -17.17 -20.74 3.70
C ALA A 5 -15.87 -20.10 4.16
N LEU A 6 -14.75 -20.34 3.46
CA LEU A 6 -13.46 -19.70 3.75
C LEU A 6 -13.51 -18.17 3.60
N LEU A 7 -14.12 -17.65 2.55
CA LEU A 7 -14.28 -16.21 2.35
C LEU A 7 -15.15 -15.58 3.44
N THR A 8 -16.26 -16.24 3.81
CA THR A 8 -17.15 -15.78 4.88
C THR A 8 -16.43 -15.76 6.23
N ILE A 9 -15.70 -16.83 6.57
CA ILE A 9 -14.88 -16.89 7.78
C ILE A 9 -13.82 -15.81 7.78
N SER A 10 -13.12 -15.61 6.65
CA SER A 10 -12.09 -14.58 6.51
C SER A 10 -12.66 -13.16 6.69
N TYR A 11 -13.88 -12.93 6.25
CA TYR A 11 -14.58 -11.66 6.45
C TYR A 11 -15.02 -11.45 7.89
N ILE A 12 -15.67 -12.46 8.51
CA ILE A 12 -16.17 -12.37 9.89
C ILE A 12 -15.02 -12.28 10.90
N ALA A 13 -13.96 -13.06 10.71
CA ALA A 13 -12.80 -13.10 11.61
C ALA A 13 -11.69 -12.10 11.22
N ARG A 14 -11.98 -11.08 10.42
CA ARG A 14 -11.00 -10.12 9.91
C ARG A 14 -10.19 -9.44 11.02
N ASP A 15 -10.81 -9.15 12.15
CA ASP A 15 -10.17 -8.46 13.29
C ASP A 15 -9.09 -9.31 13.98
N ILE A 16 -9.07 -10.62 13.71
CA ILE A 16 -8.05 -11.57 14.18
C ILE A 16 -7.09 -11.93 13.02
N ILE A 17 -7.64 -12.22 11.85
CA ILE A 17 -6.88 -12.72 10.70
C ILE A 17 -5.94 -11.64 10.16
N VAL A 18 -6.43 -10.40 10.01
CA VAL A 18 -5.62 -9.30 9.45
C VAL A 18 -4.40 -8.99 10.33
N PRO A 19 -4.51 -8.76 11.65
CA PRO A 19 -3.35 -8.59 12.51
C PRO A 19 -2.38 -9.79 12.49
N LEU A 20 -2.90 -11.02 12.40
CA LEU A 20 -2.07 -12.23 12.32
C LEU A 20 -1.27 -12.27 11.02
N ILE A 21 -1.87 -11.96 9.87
CA ILE A 21 -1.17 -11.90 8.58
C ILE A 21 -0.10 -10.81 8.61
N PHE A 22 -0.42 -9.61 9.11
CA PHE A 22 0.59 -8.56 9.29
C PHE A 22 1.72 -9.02 10.20
N ALA A 23 1.43 -9.72 11.29
CA ALA A 23 2.45 -10.23 12.19
C ALA A 23 3.36 -11.28 11.52
N ILE A 24 2.79 -12.18 10.70
CA ILE A 24 3.59 -13.14 9.91
C ILE A 24 4.52 -12.40 8.96
N ILE A 25 3.99 -11.43 8.22
CA ILE A 25 4.74 -10.62 7.25
C ILE A 25 5.87 -9.84 7.96
N ILE A 26 5.55 -9.15 9.07
CA ILE A 26 6.52 -8.40 9.87
C ILE A 26 7.58 -9.34 10.46
N ALA A 27 7.19 -10.51 10.96
CA ALA A 27 8.13 -11.51 11.45
C ALA A 27 9.10 -11.97 10.36
N ILE A 28 8.63 -12.15 9.13
CA ILE A 28 9.47 -12.49 7.97
C ILE A 28 10.47 -11.36 7.68
N VAL A 29 10.04 -10.10 7.70
CA VAL A 29 10.89 -8.92 7.46
C VAL A 29 11.91 -8.74 8.57
N LEU A 30 11.53 -8.92 9.84
CA LEU A 30 12.41 -8.75 11.00
C LEU A 30 13.35 -9.93 11.24
N HIS A 31 13.08 -11.08 10.65
CA HIS A 31 13.88 -12.28 10.84
C HIS A 31 15.40 -12.10 10.57
N PRO A 32 15.86 -11.37 9.52
CA PRO A 32 17.30 -11.11 9.32
C PRO A 32 17.93 -10.34 10.47
N VAL A 33 17.20 -9.37 11.05
CA VAL A 33 17.67 -8.55 12.17
C VAL A 33 17.81 -9.41 13.43
N VAL A 34 16.82 -10.25 13.72
CA VAL A 34 16.90 -11.22 14.82
C VAL A 34 18.10 -12.16 14.64
N ASN A 35 18.30 -12.70 13.44
CA ASN A 35 19.42 -13.59 13.15
C ASN A 35 20.77 -12.88 13.27
N PHE A 36 20.86 -11.60 12.96
CA PHE A 36 22.07 -10.82 13.18
C PHE A 36 22.47 -10.81 14.67
N PHE A 37 21.53 -10.59 15.58
CA PHE A 37 21.78 -10.64 17.02
C PHE A 37 22.10 -12.06 17.52
N ILE A 38 21.41 -13.10 17.00
CA ILE A 38 21.70 -14.49 17.35
C ILE A 38 23.12 -14.89 16.91
N ARG A 39 23.57 -14.44 15.72
CA ARG A 39 24.95 -14.66 15.26
C ARG A 39 25.99 -14.01 16.16
N LYS A 40 25.64 -12.94 16.87
CA LYS A 40 26.45 -12.30 17.92
C LYS A 40 26.36 -13.02 19.28
N ARG A 41 25.87 -14.26 19.31
CA ARG A 41 25.71 -15.11 20.50
C ARG A 41 24.70 -14.59 21.53
N ILE A 42 23.79 -13.70 21.13
CA ILE A 42 22.69 -13.24 21.99
C ILE A 42 21.59 -14.31 22.00
N ASN A 43 21.04 -14.60 23.18
CA ASN A 43 19.91 -15.52 23.32
C ASN A 43 18.76 -15.10 22.42
N ARG A 44 18.09 -16.10 21.80
CA ARG A 44 16.99 -15.88 20.85
C ARG A 44 15.88 -14.98 21.39
N ILE A 45 15.47 -15.19 22.65
CA ILE A 45 14.41 -14.38 23.28
C ILE A 45 14.86 -12.91 23.36
N ILE A 46 16.08 -12.68 23.86
CA ILE A 46 16.64 -11.33 23.97
C ILE A 46 16.82 -10.69 22.59
N ALA A 47 17.26 -11.44 21.59
CA ALA A 47 17.40 -10.96 20.22
C ALA A 47 16.06 -10.51 19.62
N ILE A 48 14.96 -11.26 19.86
CA ILE A 48 13.63 -10.89 19.42
C ILE A 48 13.17 -9.63 20.17
N CYS A 49 13.32 -9.57 21.49
CA CYS A 49 12.95 -8.39 22.29
C CYS A 49 13.68 -7.12 21.80
N ILE A 50 15.02 -7.19 21.62
CA ILE A 50 15.81 -6.06 21.11
C ILE A 50 15.28 -5.61 19.75
N THR A 51 15.03 -6.56 18.82
CA THR A 51 14.53 -6.25 17.49
C THR A 51 13.17 -5.55 17.54
N LEU A 52 12.25 -6.04 18.39
CA LEU A 52 10.92 -5.44 18.55
C LEU A 52 11.00 -4.04 19.15
N VAL A 53 11.85 -3.84 20.17
CA VAL A 53 12.06 -2.51 20.79
C VAL A 53 12.65 -1.53 19.77
N LEU A 54 13.67 -1.93 19.01
CA LEU A 54 14.24 -1.09 17.95
C LEU A 54 13.18 -0.73 16.89
N THR A 55 12.37 -1.69 16.48
CA THR A 55 11.28 -1.47 15.52
C THR A 55 10.25 -0.50 16.11
N ALA A 56 9.86 -0.67 17.37
CA ALA A 56 8.93 0.23 18.04
C ALA A 56 9.48 1.67 18.18
N ILE A 57 10.77 1.82 18.45
CA ILE A 57 11.44 3.15 18.49
C ILE A 57 11.41 3.81 17.12
N VAL A 58 11.74 3.08 16.05
CA VAL A 58 11.73 3.62 14.67
C VAL A 58 10.32 4.03 14.25
N ILE A 59 9.32 3.16 14.48
CA ILE A 59 7.92 3.47 14.17
C ILE A 59 7.41 4.62 15.02
N GLY A 60 7.76 4.66 16.31
CA GLY A 60 7.36 5.72 17.23
C GLY A 60 7.96 7.07 16.85
N ALA A 61 9.24 7.12 16.46
CA ALA A 61 9.90 8.35 16.00
C ALA A 61 9.25 8.87 14.71
N PHE A 62 9.01 7.98 13.73
CA PHE A 62 8.31 8.35 12.49
C PHE A 62 6.88 8.82 12.77
N GLY A 63 6.15 8.10 13.62
CA GLY A 63 4.79 8.48 14.05
C GLY A 63 4.75 9.83 14.73
N PHE A 64 5.70 10.13 15.61
CA PHE A 64 5.81 11.43 16.28
C PHE A 64 6.06 12.58 15.28
N LEU A 65 6.98 12.38 14.33
CA LEU A 65 7.25 13.36 13.26
C LEU A 65 6.01 13.58 12.39
N PHE A 66 5.35 12.51 11.98
CA PHE A 66 4.11 12.58 11.18
C PHE A 66 3.00 13.31 11.96
N PHE A 67 2.75 12.91 13.20
CA PHE A 67 1.69 13.49 14.03
C PHE A 67 1.93 14.99 14.30
N SER A 68 3.16 15.41 14.56
CA SER A 68 3.49 16.81 14.78
C SER A 68 3.20 17.69 13.56
N GLN A 69 3.41 17.16 12.35
CA GLN A 69 3.08 17.86 11.10
C GLN A 69 1.56 17.81 10.81
N ALA A 70 0.92 16.66 11.07
CA ALA A 70 -0.50 16.46 10.84
C ALA A 70 -1.37 17.34 11.75
N SER A 71 -0.96 17.57 13.01
CA SER A 71 -1.65 18.46 13.95
C SER A 71 -1.74 19.89 13.39
N ARG A 72 -0.61 20.44 12.95
CA ARG A 72 -0.57 21.80 12.36
C ARG A 72 -1.44 21.92 11.11
N PHE A 73 -1.48 20.89 10.29
CA PHE A 73 -2.32 20.84 9.10
C PHE A 73 -3.81 20.75 9.47
N SER A 74 -4.14 19.94 10.48
CA SER A 74 -5.52 19.77 10.97
C SER A 74 -6.13 21.07 11.44
N ASP A 75 -5.35 21.92 12.14
CA ASP A 75 -5.80 23.23 12.61
C ASP A 75 -6.11 24.18 11.45
N SER A 76 -5.40 24.05 10.33
CA SER A 76 -5.58 24.87 9.14
C SER A 76 -6.60 24.31 8.14
N TRP A 77 -6.98 23.03 8.30
CA TRP A 77 -7.85 22.31 7.35
C TRP A 77 -9.18 23.01 7.07
N PRO A 78 -9.96 23.52 8.07
CA PRO A 78 -11.22 24.19 7.80
C PRO A 78 -11.04 25.43 6.90
N ILE A 79 -10.00 26.21 7.15
CA ILE A 79 -9.68 27.42 6.38
C ILE A 79 -9.27 27.05 4.95
N LEU A 80 -8.51 25.96 4.77
CA LEU A 80 -8.12 25.47 3.45
C LEU A 80 -9.35 25.03 2.64
N VAL A 81 -10.28 24.30 3.25
CA VAL A 81 -11.52 23.86 2.61
C VAL A 81 -12.40 25.03 2.24
N GLU A 82 -12.55 26.03 3.12
CA GLU A 82 -13.35 27.24 2.87
C GLU A 82 -12.80 28.02 1.66
N LYS A 83 -11.51 28.35 1.67
CA LYS A 83 -10.85 29.06 0.57
C LYS A 83 -10.89 28.28 -0.76
N PHE A 84 -10.67 26.97 -0.70
CA PHE A 84 -10.78 26.11 -1.88
C PHE A 84 -12.18 26.16 -2.48
N THR A 85 -13.20 26.11 -1.64
CA THR A 85 -14.61 26.20 -2.05
C THR A 85 -14.91 27.56 -2.68
N GLU A 86 -14.36 28.63 -2.12
CA GLU A 86 -14.50 29.99 -2.67
C GLU A 86 -13.88 30.08 -4.07
N ILE A 87 -12.66 29.56 -4.26
CA ILE A 87 -11.98 29.52 -5.57
C ILE A 87 -12.80 28.69 -6.58
N LEU A 88 -13.33 27.54 -6.16
CA LEU A 88 -14.19 26.73 -7.01
C LEU A 88 -15.45 27.48 -7.43
N ASN A 89 -16.12 28.15 -6.48
CA ASN A 89 -17.31 28.93 -6.77
C ASN A 89 -17.03 30.09 -7.77
N GLN A 90 -15.95 30.83 -7.58
CA GLN A 90 -15.53 31.90 -8.49
C GLN A 90 -15.22 31.34 -9.89
N THR A 91 -14.48 30.24 -9.97
CA THR A 91 -14.12 29.60 -11.24
C THR A 91 -15.37 29.10 -12.00
N ILE A 92 -16.28 28.44 -11.27
CA ILE A 92 -17.52 27.91 -11.86
C ILE A 92 -18.47 29.03 -12.31
N THR A 93 -18.62 30.11 -11.52
CA THR A 93 -19.42 31.26 -11.90
C THR A 93 -18.86 31.91 -13.17
N SER A 94 -17.54 31.99 -13.29
CA SER A 94 -16.88 32.50 -14.50
C SER A 94 -17.05 31.56 -15.70
N ALA A 95 -16.99 30.25 -15.49
CA ALA A 95 -17.13 29.22 -16.53
C ALA A 95 -18.60 28.98 -16.94
N ALA A 96 -19.58 29.16 -16.04
CA ALA A 96 -21.01 29.00 -16.32
C ALA A 96 -21.51 29.97 -17.41
N GLY A 97 -20.83 31.11 -17.59
CA GLY A 97 -21.08 32.01 -18.72
C GLY A 97 -20.67 31.45 -20.08
N TYR A 98 -19.82 30.41 -20.14
CA TYR A 98 -19.37 29.78 -21.38
C TYR A 98 -20.03 28.43 -21.67
N PHE A 99 -20.50 27.73 -20.62
CA PHE A 99 -21.13 26.42 -20.72
C PHE A 99 -22.55 26.56 -20.19
N ASP A 100 -23.57 26.14 -20.95
CA ASP A 100 -25.00 26.21 -20.59
C ASP A 100 -25.33 25.23 -19.45
N VAL A 101 -24.65 25.37 -18.31
CA VAL A 101 -24.78 24.52 -17.13
C VAL A 101 -25.49 25.31 -16.03
N ASN A 102 -26.49 24.69 -15.41
CA ASN A 102 -27.27 25.33 -14.36
C ASN A 102 -26.39 25.57 -13.10
N PRO A 103 -26.07 26.84 -12.76
CA PRO A 103 -25.18 27.19 -11.66
C PRO A 103 -25.69 26.68 -10.29
N GLN A 104 -27.00 26.57 -10.12
CA GLN A 104 -27.61 26.15 -8.84
C GLN A 104 -27.37 24.69 -8.52
N LYS A 105 -27.32 23.79 -9.54
CA LYS A 105 -26.98 22.38 -9.32
C LYS A 105 -25.53 22.21 -8.90
N ILE A 106 -24.64 22.99 -9.48
CA ILE A 106 -23.19 22.94 -9.15
C ILE A 106 -22.95 23.50 -7.76
N GLN A 107 -23.60 24.63 -7.40
CA GLN A 107 -23.52 25.20 -6.06
C GLN A 107 -24.03 24.24 -4.97
N ALA A 108 -25.16 23.53 -5.25
CA ALA A 108 -25.68 22.51 -4.34
C ALA A 108 -24.68 21.36 -4.15
N TRP A 109 -24.04 20.91 -5.23
CA TRP A 109 -23.01 19.87 -5.15
C TRP A 109 -21.77 20.33 -4.37
N ILE A 110 -21.28 21.55 -4.62
CA ILE A 110 -20.13 22.13 -3.90
C ILE A 110 -20.44 22.26 -2.40
N SER A 111 -21.63 22.79 -2.05
CA SER A 111 -22.02 22.95 -0.64
C SER A 111 -22.14 21.59 0.08
N THR A 112 -22.58 20.56 -0.62
CA THR A 112 -22.61 19.19 -0.09
C THR A 112 -21.20 18.64 0.11
N ALA A 113 -20.34 18.77 -0.91
CA ALA A 113 -18.94 18.34 -0.83
C ALA A 113 -18.17 19.07 0.28
N GLN A 114 -18.38 20.38 0.44
CA GLN A 114 -17.80 21.18 1.52
C GLN A 114 -18.23 20.67 2.89
N LYS A 115 -19.54 20.44 3.09
CA LYS A 115 -20.06 19.88 4.35
C LYS A 115 -19.48 18.50 4.63
N GLU A 116 -19.37 17.66 3.63
CA GLU A 116 -18.75 16.33 3.77
C GLU A 116 -17.27 16.42 4.14
N LEU A 117 -16.50 17.30 3.50
CA LEU A 117 -15.08 17.51 3.79
C LEU A 117 -14.85 18.05 5.21
N ILE A 118 -15.66 18.99 5.67
CA ILE A 118 -15.58 19.55 7.02
C ILE A 118 -16.10 18.53 8.05
N ASN A 119 -17.21 17.87 7.81
CA ASN A 119 -17.78 16.88 8.73
C ASN A 119 -16.89 15.63 8.83
N THR A 120 -16.23 15.22 7.74
CA THR A 120 -15.28 14.11 7.75
C THR A 120 -14.10 14.43 8.65
N SER A 121 -13.59 15.67 8.66
CA SER A 121 -12.51 16.06 9.56
C SER A 121 -12.93 16.04 11.04
N SER A 122 -14.14 16.51 11.36
CA SER A 122 -14.69 16.48 12.73
C SER A 122 -15.04 15.06 13.19
N ALA A 123 -15.57 14.24 12.27
CA ALA A 123 -15.88 12.82 12.53
C ALA A 123 -14.60 11.96 12.64
N VAL A 124 -13.52 12.33 11.95
CA VAL A 124 -12.21 11.69 12.09
C VAL A 124 -11.67 11.92 13.50
N ILE A 125 -11.79 13.13 14.06
CA ILE A 125 -11.34 13.43 15.44
C ILE A 125 -12.16 12.60 16.46
N GLY A 126 -13.48 12.55 16.33
CA GLY A 126 -14.34 11.74 17.21
C GLY A 126 -14.14 10.23 17.06
N LYS A 127 -14.00 9.75 15.82
CA LYS A 127 -13.68 8.35 15.50
C LYS A 127 -12.25 7.99 15.88
N THR A 128 -11.31 8.94 15.90
CA THR A 128 -9.92 8.72 16.32
C THR A 128 -9.84 8.34 17.80
N LEU A 129 -10.70 8.87 18.66
CA LEU A 129 -10.78 8.48 20.08
C LEU A 129 -11.25 7.02 20.24
N ILE A 130 -12.21 6.57 19.44
CA ILE A 130 -12.66 5.16 19.42
C ILE A 130 -11.61 4.28 18.72
N ALA A 131 -11.00 4.78 17.67
CA ALA A 131 -9.90 4.11 16.98
C ALA A 131 -8.64 3.97 17.84
N VAL A 132 -8.37 4.89 18.77
CA VAL A 132 -7.26 4.78 19.74
C VAL A 132 -7.42 3.52 20.61
N GLY A 133 -8.63 3.19 21.05
CA GLY A 133 -8.88 1.91 21.73
C GLY A 133 -8.56 0.70 20.87
N GLY A 134 -8.98 0.70 19.59
CA GLY A 134 -8.64 -0.34 18.62
C GLY A 134 -7.15 -0.36 18.26
N LEU A 135 -6.51 0.80 18.14
CA LEU A 135 -5.06 0.92 17.90
C LEU A 135 -4.24 0.33 19.05
N ILE A 136 -4.64 0.52 20.31
CA ILE A 136 -3.96 -0.09 21.48
C ILE A 136 -4.00 -1.60 21.37
N VAL A 137 -5.15 -2.19 21.01
CA VAL A 137 -5.29 -3.65 20.82
C VAL A 137 -4.34 -4.12 19.71
N VAL A 138 -4.33 -3.45 18.56
CA VAL A 138 -3.43 -3.79 17.43
C VAL A 138 -1.96 -3.60 17.81
N LEU A 139 -1.62 -2.51 18.51
CA LEU A 139 -0.26 -2.22 18.99
C LEU A 139 0.25 -3.22 20.02
N LEU A 140 -0.63 -3.89 20.77
CA LEU A 140 -0.26 -4.99 21.68
C LEU A 140 -0.28 -6.34 20.98
N LEU A 141 -1.29 -6.61 20.15
CA LEU A 141 -1.47 -7.91 19.49
C LEU A 141 -0.39 -8.17 18.44
N VAL A 142 -0.11 -7.20 17.56
CA VAL A 142 0.85 -7.42 16.47
C VAL A 142 2.25 -7.72 16.98
N PRO A 143 2.88 -6.93 17.88
CA PRO A 143 4.18 -7.28 18.45
C PRO A 143 4.18 -8.61 19.20
N THR A 144 3.08 -8.92 19.93
CA THR A 144 2.93 -10.21 20.62
C THR A 144 2.91 -11.37 19.62
N TYR A 145 2.14 -11.27 18.55
CA TYR A 145 2.12 -12.30 17.51
C TYR A 145 3.49 -12.39 16.79
N VAL A 146 4.14 -11.26 16.49
CA VAL A 146 5.49 -11.26 15.88
C VAL A 146 6.48 -11.96 16.80
N PHE A 147 6.45 -11.67 18.10
CA PHE A 147 7.30 -12.36 19.08
C PHE A 147 7.06 -13.87 19.08
N ILE A 148 5.81 -14.30 19.18
CA ILE A 148 5.41 -15.70 19.22
C ILE A 148 5.81 -16.42 17.92
N ILE A 149 5.55 -15.81 16.76
CA ILE A 149 5.91 -16.37 15.45
C ILE A 149 7.43 -16.51 15.32
N LEU A 150 8.20 -15.49 15.69
CA LEU A 150 9.65 -15.55 15.66
C LEU A 150 10.21 -16.57 16.67
N TYR A 151 9.60 -16.72 17.83
CA TYR A 151 9.99 -17.69 18.84
C TYR A 151 9.72 -19.13 18.38
N TYR A 152 8.51 -19.40 17.88
CA TYR A 152 8.09 -20.73 17.43
C TYR A 152 8.39 -21.02 15.96
N GLN A 153 9.14 -20.16 15.28
CA GLN A 153 9.48 -20.36 13.85
C GLN A 153 10.07 -21.76 13.54
N PRO A 154 10.97 -22.37 14.33
CA PRO A 154 11.46 -23.71 14.02
C PRO A 154 10.37 -24.77 14.09
N LEU A 155 9.45 -24.64 15.07
CA LEU A 155 8.31 -25.53 15.20
C LEU A 155 7.38 -25.42 13.99
N LEU A 156 7.09 -24.20 13.54
CA LEU A 156 6.22 -23.95 12.39
C LEU A 156 6.83 -24.52 11.10
N ILE A 157 8.14 -24.37 10.89
CA ILE A 157 8.84 -24.93 9.73
C ILE A 157 8.83 -26.46 9.79
N GLU A 158 9.12 -27.06 10.95
CA GLU A 158 9.10 -28.51 11.12
C GLU A 158 7.69 -29.08 10.94
N PHE A 159 6.65 -28.37 11.40
CA PHE A 159 5.26 -28.74 11.16
C PHE A 159 4.94 -28.81 9.66
N ILE A 160 5.34 -27.78 8.90
CA ILE A 160 5.16 -27.76 7.42
C ILE A 160 5.88 -28.96 6.79
N HIS A 161 7.12 -29.25 7.20
CA HIS A 161 7.86 -30.40 6.68
C HIS A 161 7.17 -31.74 6.97
N ARG A 162 6.60 -31.90 8.16
CA ARG A 162 5.87 -33.13 8.53
C ARG A 162 4.54 -33.27 7.78
N LEU A 163 3.85 -32.14 7.54
CA LEU A 163 2.55 -32.12 6.84
C LEU A 163 2.68 -32.65 5.40
N PHE A 164 3.76 -32.27 4.68
CA PHE A 164 3.98 -32.70 3.30
C PHE A 164 4.82 -33.98 3.16
N GLY A 165 5.30 -34.54 4.26
CA GLY A 165 6.02 -35.79 4.33
C GLY A 165 7.48 -35.72 3.86
N LYS A 166 8.27 -36.75 4.21
CA LYS A 166 9.71 -36.80 3.96
C LYS A 166 10.06 -36.75 2.46
N LYS A 167 9.22 -37.28 1.60
CA LYS A 167 9.46 -37.34 0.14
C LYS A 167 9.52 -35.94 -0.51
N ASN A 168 8.76 -35.01 0.03
CA ASN A 168 8.64 -33.65 -0.53
C ASN A 168 9.44 -32.60 0.26
N LYS A 169 10.24 -33.02 1.24
CA LYS A 169 10.94 -32.11 2.16
C LYS A 169 11.81 -31.07 1.43
N VAL A 170 12.53 -31.46 0.40
CA VAL A 170 13.39 -30.56 -0.41
C VAL A 170 12.55 -29.50 -1.08
N GLN A 171 11.49 -29.89 -1.79
CA GLN A 171 10.60 -29.00 -2.49
C GLN A 171 9.89 -28.01 -1.52
N VAL A 172 9.40 -28.50 -0.39
CA VAL A 172 8.76 -27.68 0.65
C VAL A 172 9.75 -26.67 1.24
N THR A 173 10.98 -27.07 1.48
CA THR A 173 12.02 -26.16 1.96
C THR A 173 12.30 -25.07 0.94
N GLU A 174 12.43 -25.43 -0.33
CA GLU A 174 12.67 -24.50 -1.43
C GLU A 174 11.53 -23.47 -1.56
N ILE A 175 10.29 -23.93 -1.62
CA ILE A 175 9.09 -23.06 -1.67
C ILE A 175 9.07 -22.11 -0.47
N THR A 176 9.27 -22.61 0.74
CA THR A 176 9.27 -21.81 1.97
C THR A 176 10.37 -20.73 1.95
N MET A 177 11.56 -21.06 1.47
CA MET A 177 12.65 -20.09 1.32
C MET A 177 12.34 -19.04 0.25
N GLN A 178 11.77 -19.45 -0.87
CA GLN A 178 11.37 -18.53 -1.94
C GLN A 178 10.27 -17.59 -1.48
N ILE A 179 9.22 -18.09 -0.79
CA ILE A 179 8.16 -17.26 -0.18
C ILE A 179 8.78 -16.20 0.73
N LYS A 180 9.66 -16.63 1.65
CA LYS A 180 10.36 -15.72 2.56
C LYS A 180 11.12 -14.65 1.80
N THR A 181 11.91 -15.03 0.80
CA THR A 181 12.72 -14.11 0.00
C THR A 181 11.85 -13.11 -0.77
N VAL A 182 10.77 -13.58 -1.40
CA VAL A 182 9.82 -12.74 -2.14
C VAL A 182 9.18 -11.71 -1.23
N ILE A 183 8.65 -12.15 -0.07
CA ILE A 183 8.02 -11.23 0.89
C ILE A 183 9.02 -10.20 1.41
N GLN A 184 10.24 -10.63 1.80
CA GLN A 184 11.26 -9.72 2.30
C GLN A 184 11.65 -8.66 1.27
N HIS A 185 11.97 -9.07 0.03
CA HIS A 185 12.34 -8.13 -1.03
C HIS A 185 11.21 -7.17 -1.36
N TYR A 186 9.99 -7.67 -1.48
CA TYR A 186 8.83 -6.85 -1.80
C TYR A 186 8.57 -5.79 -0.72
N LEU A 187 8.50 -6.19 0.55
CA LEU A 187 8.15 -5.28 1.64
C LEU A 187 9.27 -4.31 1.99
N VAL A 188 10.51 -4.78 2.01
CA VAL A 188 11.66 -3.87 2.18
C VAL A 188 11.74 -2.91 0.99
N GLY A 189 11.48 -3.41 -0.23
CA GLY A 189 11.39 -2.59 -1.43
C GLY A 189 10.33 -1.49 -1.29
N LEU A 190 9.10 -1.83 -0.85
CA LEU A 190 8.03 -0.85 -0.62
C LEU A 190 8.40 0.22 0.42
N ILE A 191 9.07 -0.16 1.50
CA ILE A 191 9.53 0.80 2.53
C ILE A 191 10.56 1.76 1.93
N VAL A 192 11.53 1.24 1.19
CA VAL A 192 12.58 2.04 0.54
C VAL A 192 11.98 2.95 -0.52
N GLU A 193 11.09 2.43 -1.37
CA GLU A 193 10.32 3.21 -2.34
C GLU A 193 9.56 4.35 -1.66
N ALA A 194 8.76 4.04 -0.62
CA ALA A 194 7.99 5.05 0.10
C ALA A 194 8.88 6.16 0.68
N LEU A 195 10.07 5.83 1.20
CA LEU A 195 11.03 6.81 1.70
C LEU A 195 11.60 7.69 0.57
N ILE A 196 11.93 7.10 -0.58
CA ILE A 196 12.43 7.84 -1.75
C ILE A 196 11.35 8.76 -2.29
N VAL A 197 10.14 8.24 -2.52
CA VAL A 197 9.00 9.02 -3.04
C VAL A 197 8.63 10.14 -2.07
N ALA A 198 8.54 9.87 -0.75
CA ALA A 198 8.30 10.88 0.26
C ALA A 198 9.34 12.01 0.22
N THR A 199 10.61 11.65 0.02
CA THR A 199 11.70 12.62 -0.08
C THR A 199 11.60 13.45 -1.36
N LEU A 200 11.33 12.82 -2.50
CA LEU A 200 11.19 13.50 -3.80
C LEU A 200 9.98 14.44 -3.80
N ASP A 201 8.81 13.96 -3.37
CA ASP A 201 7.59 14.75 -3.31
C ASP A 201 7.73 15.93 -2.32
N SER A 202 8.26 15.68 -1.12
CA SER A 202 8.52 16.75 -0.14
C SER A 202 9.49 17.78 -0.68
N THR A 203 10.56 17.35 -1.34
CA THR A 203 11.56 18.25 -1.93
C THR A 203 10.96 19.10 -3.06
N ALA A 204 10.17 18.49 -3.95
CA ALA A 204 9.47 19.20 -5.02
C ALA A 204 8.52 20.27 -4.46
N LEU A 205 7.74 19.93 -3.43
CA LEU A 205 6.83 20.86 -2.78
C LEU A 205 7.58 21.99 -2.04
N LEU A 206 8.72 21.69 -1.40
CA LEU A 206 9.57 22.68 -0.75
C LEU A 206 10.18 23.66 -1.78
N ILE A 207 10.64 23.19 -2.92
CA ILE A 207 11.16 24.04 -4.01
C ILE A 207 10.06 24.98 -4.51
N LEU A 208 8.82 24.51 -4.64
CA LEU A 208 7.68 25.34 -5.00
C LEU A 208 7.20 26.24 -3.85
N GLY A 209 7.77 26.07 -2.64
CA GLY A 209 7.38 26.81 -1.45
C GLY A 209 5.96 26.50 -0.97
N ILE A 210 5.42 25.32 -1.26
CA ILE A 210 4.08 24.91 -0.85
C ILE A 210 4.07 24.64 0.67
N ASP A 211 3.04 25.13 1.35
CA ASP A 211 2.87 24.90 2.78
C ASP A 211 2.66 23.41 3.07
N TYR A 212 3.09 22.97 4.26
CA TYR A 212 2.98 21.56 4.67
C TYR A 212 3.70 20.55 3.75
N ALA A 213 4.70 20.97 3.00
CA ALA A 213 5.40 20.17 1.99
C ALA A 213 5.83 18.78 2.48
N ILE A 214 6.42 18.69 3.68
CA ILE A 214 6.89 17.40 4.24
C ILE A 214 5.71 16.47 4.54
N LEU A 215 4.65 16.99 5.16
CA LEU A 215 3.46 16.19 5.47
C LEU A 215 2.79 15.69 4.20
N LEU A 216 2.61 16.57 3.21
CA LEU A 216 1.97 16.23 1.94
C LEU A 216 2.77 15.20 1.15
N GLY A 217 4.10 15.31 1.14
CA GLY A 217 4.98 14.31 0.52
C GLY A 217 4.93 12.96 1.21
N ILE A 218 4.87 12.93 2.55
CA ILE A 218 4.70 11.67 3.30
C ILE A 218 3.33 11.05 3.03
N ILE A 219 2.24 11.84 3.05
CA ILE A 219 0.89 11.35 2.74
C ILE A 219 0.86 10.78 1.32
N ALA A 220 1.44 11.48 0.35
CA ALA A 220 1.51 11.03 -1.03
C ALA A 220 2.24 9.69 -1.15
N ALA A 221 3.40 9.54 -0.51
CA ALA A 221 4.15 8.29 -0.52
C ALA A 221 3.40 7.13 0.16
N ILE A 222 2.69 7.39 1.27
CA ILE A 222 1.85 6.37 1.93
C ILE A 222 0.71 5.93 1.00
N LEU A 223 0.05 6.87 0.32
CA LEU A 223 -1.00 6.55 -0.64
C LEU A 223 -0.44 5.78 -1.84
N ASN A 224 0.77 6.13 -2.31
CA ASN A 224 1.43 5.46 -3.43
C ASN A 224 1.70 3.97 -3.19
N VAL A 225 1.79 3.54 -1.92
CA VAL A 225 1.90 2.11 -1.56
C VAL A 225 0.68 1.29 -2.03
N ILE A 226 -0.50 1.94 -2.22
CA ILE A 226 -1.68 1.28 -2.79
C ILE A 226 -1.58 1.33 -4.32
N PRO A 227 -1.34 0.18 -4.99
CA PRO A 227 -1.14 0.14 -6.44
C PRO A 227 -2.31 0.77 -7.22
N TYR A 228 -2.01 1.48 -8.30
CA TYR A 228 -2.93 2.10 -9.26
C TYR A 228 -3.76 3.28 -8.72
N ILE A 229 -4.14 3.29 -7.44
CA ILE A 229 -5.01 4.33 -6.85
C ILE A 229 -4.16 5.44 -6.23
N GLY A 230 -3.06 5.06 -5.59
CA GLY A 230 -2.25 5.96 -4.77
C GLY A 230 -1.73 7.17 -5.52
N GLY A 231 -1.11 6.99 -6.67
CA GLY A 231 -0.51 8.08 -7.42
C GLY A 231 -1.50 9.15 -7.91
N ILE A 232 -2.75 8.78 -8.23
CA ILE A 232 -3.78 9.73 -8.67
C ILE A 232 -4.33 10.52 -7.48
N VAL A 233 -4.60 9.84 -6.36
CA VAL A 233 -5.18 10.48 -5.17
C VAL A 233 -4.13 11.32 -4.45
N ALA A 234 -2.87 10.90 -4.50
CA ALA A 234 -1.75 11.54 -3.83
C ALA A 234 -1.52 13.00 -4.27
N VAL A 235 -1.73 13.32 -5.56
CA VAL A 235 -1.50 14.67 -6.09
C VAL A 235 -2.64 15.66 -5.77
N ALA A 236 -3.85 15.16 -5.49
CA ALA A 236 -5.03 16.02 -5.31
C ALA A 236 -4.90 16.96 -4.10
N LEU A 237 -4.41 16.44 -2.97
CA LEU A 237 -4.25 17.22 -1.74
C LEU A 237 -3.17 18.32 -1.86
N PRO A 238 -1.94 18.04 -2.36
CA PRO A 238 -0.96 19.08 -2.64
C PRO A 238 -1.42 20.13 -3.64
N MET A 239 -2.16 19.75 -4.70
CA MET A 239 -2.73 20.71 -5.65
C MET A 239 -3.73 21.63 -4.97
N MET A 240 -4.62 21.10 -4.14
CA MET A 240 -5.59 21.88 -3.37
C MET A 240 -4.87 22.89 -2.46
N VAL A 241 -3.86 22.45 -1.72
CA VAL A 241 -3.06 23.34 -0.85
C VAL A 241 -2.36 24.42 -1.67
N ALA A 242 -1.78 24.06 -2.82
CA ALA A 242 -1.15 25.03 -3.72
C ALA A 242 -2.13 26.09 -4.23
N LEU A 243 -3.35 25.70 -4.63
CA LEU A 243 -4.40 26.63 -5.09
C LEU A 243 -4.82 27.62 -3.99
N VAL A 244 -4.86 27.17 -2.74
CA VAL A 244 -5.33 27.97 -1.61
C VAL A 244 -4.24 28.86 -1.02
N THR A 245 -3.01 28.39 -0.99
CA THR A 245 -1.89 29.08 -0.29
C THR A 245 -1.06 29.98 -1.21
N LYS A 246 -1.15 29.77 -2.53
CA LYS A 246 -0.41 30.56 -3.51
C LYS A 246 -1.29 31.58 -4.24
N THR A 247 -0.69 32.67 -4.69
CA THR A 247 -1.35 33.75 -5.40
C THR A 247 -1.73 33.40 -6.84
N SER A 248 -1.16 32.35 -7.40
CA SER A 248 -1.39 31.95 -8.79
C SER A 248 -1.76 30.48 -8.91
N ALA A 249 -2.79 30.17 -9.68
CA ALA A 249 -3.22 28.80 -9.98
C ALA A 249 -2.14 27.97 -10.72
N TRP A 250 -1.12 28.63 -11.33
CA TRP A 250 -0.01 27.96 -11.97
C TRP A 250 0.80 27.05 -11.00
N TYR A 251 0.82 27.37 -9.70
CA TYR A 251 1.49 26.53 -8.72
C TYR A 251 0.84 25.14 -8.62
N ALA A 252 -0.46 25.03 -8.71
CA ALA A 252 -1.13 23.73 -8.74
C ALA A 252 -0.76 22.92 -10.00
N PHE A 253 -0.61 23.62 -11.14
CA PHE A 253 -0.14 22.99 -12.38
C PHE A 253 1.34 22.53 -12.27
N TYR A 254 2.20 23.32 -11.64
CA TYR A 254 3.59 22.88 -11.36
C TYR A 254 3.62 21.68 -10.41
N VAL A 255 2.78 21.63 -9.37
CA VAL A 255 2.65 20.46 -8.51
C VAL A 255 2.27 19.23 -9.34
N LEU A 256 1.26 19.34 -10.21
CA LEU A 256 0.86 18.23 -11.09
C LEU A 256 2.03 17.74 -11.97
N ILE A 257 2.81 18.67 -12.58
CA ILE A 257 3.96 18.31 -13.42
C ILE A 257 5.02 17.58 -12.60
N PHE A 258 5.40 18.10 -11.40
CA PHE A 258 6.42 17.47 -10.57
C PHE A 258 5.99 16.07 -10.13
N TYR A 259 4.73 15.91 -9.67
CA TYR A 259 4.19 14.60 -9.29
C TYR A 259 4.16 13.63 -10.47
N TYR A 260 3.76 14.10 -11.65
CA TYR A 260 3.78 13.27 -12.86
C TYR A 260 5.19 12.80 -13.21
N VAL A 261 6.18 13.69 -13.17
CA VAL A 261 7.60 13.35 -13.43
C VAL A 261 8.13 12.37 -12.38
N ILE A 262 7.84 12.61 -11.09
CA ILE A 262 8.23 11.70 -10.01
C ILE A 262 7.56 10.33 -10.21
N GLN A 263 6.27 10.29 -10.57
CA GLN A 263 5.56 9.03 -10.83
C GLN A 263 6.10 8.28 -12.06
N LEU A 264 6.52 9.00 -13.11
CA LEU A 264 7.22 8.38 -14.24
C LEU A 264 8.55 7.76 -13.80
N PHE A 265 9.30 8.48 -12.97
CA PHE A 265 10.57 7.98 -12.44
C PHE A 265 10.36 6.79 -11.51
N ASP A 266 9.34 6.84 -10.66
CA ASP A 266 8.95 5.76 -9.78
C ASP A 266 8.59 4.49 -10.56
N ASN A 267 7.65 4.57 -11.49
CA ASN A 267 7.17 3.43 -12.25
C ASN A 267 8.22 2.81 -13.18
N ASN A 268 9.17 3.60 -13.71
CA ASN A 268 10.14 3.12 -14.69
C ASN A 268 11.51 2.77 -14.10
N PHE A 269 11.85 3.30 -12.92
CA PHE A 269 13.16 3.09 -12.30
C PHE A 269 13.08 2.56 -10.87
N ILE A 270 12.33 3.21 -9.95
CA ILE A 270 12.34 2.85 -8.54
C ILE A 270 11.66 1.50 -8.35
N VAL A 271 10.42 1.35 -8.80
CA VAL A 271 9.66 0.09 -8.64
C VAL A 271 10.36 -1.10 -9.32
N PRO A 272 10.83 -1.03 -10.59
CA PRO A 272 11.51 -2.15 -11.22
C PRO A 272 12.82 -2.56 -10.54
N VAL A 273 13.57 -1.61 -10.00
CA VAL A 273 14.88 -1.85 -9.40
C VAL A 273 14.77 -2.27 -7.93
N ILE A 274 13.87 -1.63 -7.17
CA ILE A 274 13.82 -1.76 -5.71
C ILE A 274 12.71 -2.71 -5.26
N VAL A 275 11.51 -2.61 -5.85
CA VAL A 275 10.32 -3.35 -5.40
C VAL A 275 10.12 -4.62 -6.20
N SER A 276 10.61 -4.70 -7.46
CA SER A 276 10.28 -5.80 -8.33
C SER A 276 10.60 -7.15 -7.68
N SER A 277 9.54 -7.83 -7.28
CA SER A 277 9.63 -9.19 -6.78
C SER A 277 10.05 -10.13 -7.92
N LYS A 278 10.76 -11.21 -7.60
CA LYS A 278 11.07 -12.28 -8.57
C LYS A 278 9.81 -12.94 -9.14
N VAL A 279 8.65 -12.62 -8.57
CA VAL A 279 7.34 -13.13 -9.01
C VAL A 279 6.69 -12.06 -9.87
N LYS A 280 6.75 -12.24 -11.18
CA LYS A 280 6.06 -11.39 -12.14
C LYS A 280 4.57 -11.72 -12.11
N ILE A 281 3.76 -10.74 -11.74
CA ILE A 281 2.30 -10.88 -11.65
C ILE A 281 1.66 -10.06 -12.76
N ASN A 282 0.66 -10.63 -13.41
CA ASN A 282 -0.14 -9.97 -14.44
C ASN A 282 -0.91 -8.78 -13.85
N ALA A 283 -0.88 -7.64 -14.54
CA ALA A 283 -1.55 -6.41 -14.13
C ALA A 283 -3.07 -6.59 -13.92
N LEU A 284 -3.73 -7.40 -14.79
CA LEU A 284 -5.16 -7.69 -14.65
C LEU A 284 -5.48 -8.31 -13.30
N PHE A 285 -4.75 -9.37 -12.91
CA PHE A 285 -4.97 -10.04 -11.63
C PHE A 285 -4.53 -9.18 -10.44
N SER A 286 -3.50 -8.35 -10.61
CA SER A 286 -3.11 -7.37 -9.58
C SER A 286 -4.25 -6.40 -9.26
N ILE A 287 -4.92 -5.87 -10.27
CA ILE A 287 -6.07 -4.98 -10.10
C ILE A 287 -7.23 -5.73 -9.43
N ILE A 288 -7.59 -6.92 -9.94
CA ILE A 288 -8.69 -7.73 -9.39
C ILE A 288 -8.48 -8.03 -7.91
N VAL A 289 -7.27 -8.47 -7.51
CA VAL A 289 -7.05 -8.83 -6.11
C VAL A 289 -6.98 -7.61 -5.18
N VAL A 290 -6.55 -6.45 -5.68
CA VAL A 290 -6.60 -5.20 -4.88
C VAL A 290 -8.05 -4.83 -4.57
N PHE A 291 -8.97 -4.87 -5.54
CA PHE A 291 -10.38 -4.65 -5.30
C PHE A 291 -11.03 -5.73 -4.43
N ALA A 292 -10.69 -7.00 -4.66
CA ALA A 292 -11.16 -8.10 -3.83
C ALA A 292 -10.66 -7.98 -2.38
N GLY A 293 -9.40 -7.60 -2.18
CA GLY A 293 -8.83 -7.34 -0.87
C GLY A 293 -9.51 -6.18 -0.16
N ASN A 294 -9.84 -5.11 -0.90
CA ASN A 294 -10.64 -4.02 -0.34
C ASN A 294 -12.02 -4.49 0.13
N ALA A 295 -12.69 -5.30 -0.67
CA ALA A 295 -14.01 -5.84 -0.32
C ALA A 295 -13.98 -6.75 0.91
N LEU A 296 -12.88 -7.51 1.11
CA LEU A 296 -12.72 -8.42 2.24
C LEU A 296 -12.29 -7.70 3.52
N TRP A 297 -11.25 -6.86 3.45
CA TRP A 297 -10.56 -6.32 4.63
C TRP A 297 -10.31 -4.81 4.56
N GLY A 298 -10.89 -4.09 3.58
CA GLY A 298 -10.68 -2.65 3.40
C GLY A 298 -9.24 -2.31 2.99
N ILE A 299 -8.73 -1.16 3.43
CA ILE A 299 -7.36 -0.68 3.13
C ILE A 299 -6.27 -1.70 3.48
N PRO A 300 -6.28 -2.36 4.66
CA PRO A 300 -5.36 -3.46 4.94
C PRO A 300 -5.38 -4.58 3.91
N GLY A 301 -6.55 -4.91 3.39
CA GLY A 301 -6.71 -5.92 2.34
C GLY A 301 -6.11 -5.50 1.01
N MET A 302 -6.26 -4.23 0.61
CA MET A 302 -5.60 -3.71 -0.60
C MET A 302 -4.08 -3.87 -0.51
N PHE A 303 -3.48 -3.47 0.62
CA PHE A 303 -2.05 -3.58 0.85
C PHE A 303 -1.56 -5.04 0.81
N LEU A 304 -2.29 -5.95 1.46
CA LEU A 304 -1.93 -7.36 1.54
C LEU A 304 -2.16 -8.14 0.25
N SER A 305 -2.94 -7.61 -0.69
CA SER A 305 -3.36 -8.32 -1.91
C SER A 305 -2.19 -8.78 -2.77
N ILE A 306 -1.24 -7.90 -3.05
CA ILE A 306 -0.10 -8.23 -3.93
C ILE A 306 0.84 -9.26 -3.29
N PRO A 307 1.31 -9.10 -2.04
CA PRO A 307 2.16 -10.11 -1.41
C PRO A 307 1.46 -11.46 -1.25
N LEU A 308 0.15 -11.48 -0.95
CA LEU A 308 -0.60 -12.73 -0.86
C LEU A 308 -0.75 -13.41 -2.23
N LEU A 309 -1.05 -12.64 -3.28
CA LEU A 309 -1.11 -13.17 -4.65
C LEU A 309 0.25 -13.72 -5.10
N ALA A 310 1.35 -13.04 -4.73
CA ALA A 310 2.70 -13.51 -5.01
C ALA A 310 3.00 -14.87 -4.36
N ILE A 311 2.55 -15.08 -3.12
CA ILE A 311 2.66 -16.37 -2.42
C ILE A 311 1.84 -17.43 -3.14
N VAL A 312 0.58 -17.15 -3.46
CA VAL A 312 -0.32 -18.07 -4.16
C VAL A 312 0.27 -18.48 -5.50
N LYS A 313 0.72 -17.49 -6.29
CA LYS A 313 1.37 -17.75 -7.59
C LYS A 313 2.60 -18.63 -7.43
N LEU A 314 3.47 -18.34 -6.48
CA LEU A 314 4.68 -19.11 -6.24
C LEU A 314 4.36 -20.55 -5.86
N ILE A 315 3.33 -20.79 -5.04
CA ILE A 315 2.85 -22.13 -4.71
C ILE A 315 2.34 -22.83 -5.98
N PHE A 316 1.56 -22.15 -6.81
CA PHE A 316 1.00 -22.72 -8.05
C PHE A 316 2.10 -23.06 -9.06
N ASP A 317 3.13 -22.26 -9.18
CA ASP A 317 4.28 -22.53 -10.07
C ASP A 317 5.05 -23.81 -9.70
N HIS A 318 5.01 -24.23 -8.43
CA HIS A 318 5.75 -25.41 -7.95
C HIS A 318 4.94 -26.69 -7.85
N ILE A 319 3.61 -26.62 -7.96
CA ILE A 319 2.71 -27.78 -7.86
C ILE A 319 2.20 -28.14 -9.26
N GLU A 320 2.57 -29.31 -9.79
CA GLU A 320 2.28 -29.75 -11.16
C GLU A 320 0.82 -29.50 -11.60
N PRO A 321 -0.23 -29.95 -10.87
CA PRO A 321 -1.61 -29.72 -11.28
C PRO A 321 -2.04 -28.25 -11.23
N LEU A 322 -1.30 -27.36 -10.53
CA LEU A 322 -1.62 -25.93 -10.37
C LEU A 322 -0.80 -25.02 -11.31
N LYS A 323 0.21 -25.54 -12.02
CA LYS A 323 1.03 -24.77 -12.95
C LYS A 323 0.23 -23.93 -13.97
N PRO A 324 -0.88 -24.42 -14.56
CA PRO A 324 -1.68 -23.59 -15.47
C PRO A 324 -2.22 -22.31 -14.80
N TRP A 325 -2.58 -22.38 -13.51
CA TRP A 325 -3.01 -21.22 -12.74
C TRP A 325 -1.85 -20.27 -12.43
N GLY A 326 -0.66 -20.82 -12.11
CA GLY A 326 0.55 -20.01 -11.95
C GLY A 326 0.92 -19.25 -13.22
N PHE A 327 0.81 -19.90 -14.38
CA PHE A 327 0.98 -19.28 -15.71
C PHE A 327 -0.05 -18.16 -15.95
N LEU A 328 -1.33 -18.39 -15.66
CA LEU A 328 -2.40 -17.39 -15.81
C LEU A 328 -2.18 -16.14 -14.97
N LEU A 329 -1.68 -16.32 -13.74
CA LEU A 329 -1.34 -15.21 -12.84
C LEU A 329 -0.06 -14.47 -13.25
N GLY A 330 0.75 -15.09 -14.11
CA GLY A 330 2.03 -14.55 -14.58
C GLY A 330 1.90 -13.45 -15.63
N ASP A 331 3.00 -12.74 -15.86
CA ASP A 331 3.12 -11.65 -16.83
C ASP A 331 3.71 -12.14 -18.17
N THR A 332 3.77 -13.46 -18.39
CA THR A 332 4.32 -14.04 -19.61
C THR A 332 3.22 -14.18 -20.65
N LEU A 333 3.21 -13.29 -21.64
CA LEU A 333 2.31 -13.43 -22.77
C LEU A 333 2.78 -14.60 -23.67
N PRO A 334 1.89 -15.52 -24.07
CA PRO A 334 2.23 -16.51 -25.08
C PRO A 334 2.60 -15.81 -26.39
N PRO A 335 3.54 -16.34 -27.17
CA PRO A 335 3.85 -15.77 -28.47
C PRO A 335 2.57 -15.67 -29.30
N LEU A 336 2.27 -14.45 -29.78
CA LEU A 336 1.12 -14.24 -30.66
C LEU A 336 1.23 -15.23 -31.82
N LEU A 337 0.20 -16.03 -32.00
CA LEU A 337 0.11 -16.94 -33.15
C LEU A 337 0.37 -16.13 -34.43
N ASN A 338 1.44 -16.48 -35.13
CA ASN A 338 1.82 -15.79 -36.35
C ASN A 338 0.82 -16.23 -37.45
N ILE A 339 -0.30 -15.51 -37.55
CA ILE A 339 -1.43 -15.83 -38.44
C ILE A 339 -1.01 -15.76 -39.93
N LYS A 340 0.15 -15.12 -40.22
CA LYS A 340 0.69 -15.03 -41.60
C LYS A 340 0.85 -16.38 -42.33
N PRO A 341 1.32 -17.49 -41.74
CA PRO A 341 1.39 -18.76 -42.46
C PRO A 341 0.03 -19.42 -42.72
N ILE A 342 -0.98 -19.14 -41.89
CA ILE A 342 -2.34 -19.72 -42.09
C ILE A 342 -3.06 -19.02 -43.24
N LEU A 343 -2.94 -17.70 -43.34
CA LEU A 343 -3.52 -16.92 -44.43
C LEU A 343 -2.85 -17.21 -45.79
N LYS A 344 -1.57 -17.65 -45.80
CA LYS A 344 -0.86 -18.03 -47.01
C LYS A 344 -1.31 -19.39 -47.57
N LYS A 345 -1.89 -20.28 -46.74
CA LYS A 345 -2.48 -21.56 -47.14
C LYS A 345 -3.94 -21.45 -47.60
N LEU A 346 -4.59 -20.33 -47.36
CA LEU A 346 -6.00 -20.07 -47.72
C LEU A 346 -6.14 -19.19 -48.99
N LYS A 347 -5.04 -18.82 -49.67
CA LYS A 347 -5.14 -18.24 -51.02
C LYS A 347 -5.23 -19.36 -52.03
N PRO A 348 -6.30 -19.38 -52.87
CA PRO A 348 -6.50 -20.38 -53.92
C PRO A 348 -5.40 -20.34 -54.99
#